data_e86ac73c0a20dd04661885b53150f81c
#
_entry.id   e86ac73c0a20dd04661885b53150f81c
#
_cell.length_a   1.000
_cell.length_b   1.000
_cell.length_c   1.000
_cell.angle_alpha   90.00
_cell.angle_beta   90.00
_cell.angle_gamma   90.00
#
_symmetry.space_group_name_H-M   'P 1'
#
loop_
_entity.id
_entity.type
_entity.pdbx_description
1 polymer ?
#
loop_
_entity_poly.entity_id
_entity_poly.type
_entity_poly.pdbx_seq_one_letter_code
_entity_poly.pdbx_strand_id
1 'polypeptide(L)'
;IAIGNVVGSNIFNILFIVGCTSLVAPIVITRNTLRKEIPLCILSSVVLLVIANDVLLDKGASNILSTTDGILLLCFFLIFLSYTFAIALDGKSQATDEENNIKQMPMLKSVLFIIGGLCGLVYGGQLFVDGAINIARSLGVSESVIGLTLVALGTSLPELATSIVAALKKNPEIAIGNVIGSCLFNVFFILGCSSAITPMNILGITNIDLLVLVGASIL
;
A
#
# COMPACT_ATOMS: atom_id res chain seq x y z
N ILE A 1 -5.78 13.51 8.93
CA ILE A 1 -5.65 12.10 9.34
C ILE A 1 -5.43 11.20 8.11
N ALA A 2 -6.26 11.29 7.04
CA ALA A 2 -6.16 10.40 5.88
C ALA A 2 -4.78 10.43 5.18
N ILE A 3 -4.26 11.63 4.89
CA ILE A 3 -2.97 11.78 4.21
C ILE A 3 -1.82 11.19 5.07
N GLY A 4 -1.82 11.47 6.39
CA GLY A 4 -0.83 10.92 7.32
C GLY A 4 -0.85 9.40 7.38
N ASN A 5 -2.04 8.82 7.39
CA ASN A 5 -2.19 7.37 7.36
C ASN A 5 -1.63 6.78 6.04
N VAL A 6 -1.92 7.39 4.90
CA VAL A 6 -1.40 6.92 3.59
C VAL A 6 0.12 7.02 3.51
N VAL A 7 0.70 8.17 3.89
CA VAL A 7 2.16 8.35 3.90
C VAL A 7 2.83 7.37 4.86
N GLY A 8 2.33 7.26 6.10
CA GLY A 8 2.86 6.34 7.11
C GLY A 8 2.75 4.88 6.70
N SER A 9 1.59 4.45 6.19
CA SER A 9 1.39 3.09 5.69
C SER A 9 2.32 2.76 4.52
N ASN A 10 2.53 3.69 3.60
CA ASN A 10 3.41 3.45 2.47
C ASN A 10 4.89 3.34 2.90
N ILE A 11 5.36 4.20 3.81
CA ILE A 11 6.71 4.08 4.40
C ILE A 11 6.85 2.74 5.13
N PHE A 12 5.85 2.36 5.92
CA PHE A 12 5.84 1.08 6.63
C PHE A 12 5.85 -0.12 5.68
N ASN A 13 5.01 -0.06 4.64
CA ASN A 13 4.95 -1.12 3.63
C ASN A 13 6.30 -1.31 2.93
N ILE A 14 6.93 -0.23 2.49
CA ILE A 14 8.18 -0.31 1.74
C ILE A 14 9.36 -0.71 2.65
N LEU A 15 9.51 -0.09 3.80
CA LEU A 15 10.67 -0.33 4.66
C LEU A 15 10.48 -1.55 5.56
N PHE A 16 9.36 -1.64 6.27
CA PHE A 16 9.16 -2.66 7.29
C PHE A 16 8.66 -3.98 6.70
N ILE A 17 7.60 -3.94 5.86
CA ILE A 17 7.04 -5.18 5.31
C ILE A 17 8.02 -5.85 4.34
N VAL A 18 8.63 -5.07 3.44
CA VAL A 18 9.67 -5.62 2.54
C VAL A 18 10.85 -6.13 3.36
N GLY A 19 11.32 -5.38 4.36
CA GLY A 19 12.39 -5.80 5.26
C GLY A 19 12.08 -7.11 5.97
N CYS A 20 10.93 -7.22 6.64
CA CYS A 20 10.49 -8.46 7.29
C CYS A 20 10.36 -9.63 6.30
N THR A 21 9.79 -9.37 5.13
CA THR A 21 9.61 -10.39 4.09
C THR A 21 10.96 -10.91 3.59
N SER A 22 11.95 -10.03 3.40
CA SER A 22 13.29 -10.39 2.95
C SER A 22 14.08 -11.21 3.98
N LEU A 23 13.79 -11.04 5.28
CA LEU A 23 14.35 -11.87 6.34
C LEU A 23 13.80 -13.29 6.34
N VAL A 24 12.53 -13.44 5.91
CA VAL A 24 11.84 -14.75 5.87
C VAL A 24 12.23 -15.55 4.64
N ALA A 25 12.33 -14.90 3.48
CA ALA A 25 12.72 -15.54 2.22
C ALA A 25 13.38 -14.52 1.28
N PRO A 26 14.34 -14.97 0.44
CA PRO A 26 14.96 -14.09 -0.55
C PRO A 26 13.91 -13.57 -1.53
N ILE A 27 13.88 -12.25 -1.72
CA ILE A 27 12.96 -11.59 -2.64
C ILE A 27 13.58 -11.61 -4.03
N VAL A 28 12.89 -12.23 -4.98
CA VAL A 28 13.27 -12.20 -6.39
C VAL A 28 12.38 -11.18 -7.10
N ILE A 29 13.00 -10.16 -7.67
CA ILE A 29 12.28 -9.09 -8.38
C ILE A 29 12.26 -9.45 -9.88
N THR A 30 11.07 -9.52 -10.47
CA THR A 30 10.94 -9.77 -11.91
C THR A 30 11.31 -8.54 -12.73
N ARG A 31 11.64 -8.74 -14.01
CA ARG A 31 11.94 -7.63 -14.92
C ARG A 31 10.75 -6.68 -15.11
N ASN A 32 9.52 -7.19 -15.03
CA ASN A 32 8.32 -6.37 -15.14
C ASN A 32 8.15 -5.49 -13.91
N THR A 33 8.29 -6.06 -12.71
CA THR A 33 8.25 -5.30 -11.45
C THR A 33 9.31 -4.21 -11.42
N LEU A 34 10.56 -4.56 -11.78
CA LEU A 34 11.67 -3.60 -11.79
C LEU A 34 11.47 -2.46 -12.80
N ARG A 35 10.95 -2.75 -14.00
CA ARG A 35 10.87 -1.75 -15.08
C ARG A 35 9.59 -0.93 -15.09
N LYS A 36 8.54 -1.40 -14.44
CA LYS A 36 7.21 -0.79 -14.56
C LYS A 36 6.58 -0.50 -13.18
N GLU A 37 6.54 -1.47 -12.28
CA GLU A 37 5.84 -1.31 -11.01
C GLU A 37 6.61 -0.43 -10.02
N ILE A 38 7.91 -0.67 -9.86
CA ILE A 38 8.78 0.17 -9.00
C ILE A 38 8.83 1.62 -9.50
N PRO A 39 9.07 1.91 -10.80
CA PRO A 39 9.02 3.28 -11.31
C PRO A 39 7.67 3.96 -11.10
N LEU A 40 6.57 3.22 -11.20
CA LEU A 40 5.23 3.76 -10.94
C LEU A 40 5.03 4.06 -9.45
N CYS A 41 5.58 3.23 -8.55
CA CYS A 41 5.57 3.46 -7.12
C CYS A 41 6.39 4.71 -6.74
N ILE A 42 7.58 4.87 -7.32
CA ILE A 42 8.40 6.09 -7.16
C ILE A 42 7.63 7.31 -7.70
N LEU A 43 7.04 7.19 -8.88
CA LEU A 43 6.23 8.26 -9.47
C LEU A 43 5.08 8.67 -8.54
N SER A 44 4.37 7.73 -7.92
CA SER A 44 3.27 8.03 -7.00
C SER A 44 3.75 8.84 -5.80
N SER A 45 4.92 8.51 -5.25
CA SER A 45 5.52 9.23 -4.12
C SER A 45 5.97 10.64 -4.53
N VAL A 46 6.56 10.79 -5.72
CA VAL A 46 6.98 12.09 -6.26
C VAL A 46 5.77 12.96 -6.59
N VAL A 47 4.73 12.40 -7.22
CA VAL A 47 3.47 13.13 -7.50
C VAL A 47 2.87 13.63 -6.20
N LEU A 48 2.80 12.77 -5.16
CA LEU A 48 2.29 13.19 -3.86
C LEU A 48 3.14 14.31 -3.23
N LEU A 49 4.48 14.22 -3.33
CA LEU A 49 5.37 15.29 -2.86
C LEU A 49 5.09 16.62 -3.58
N VAL A 50 4.84 16.59 -4.89
CA VAL A 50 4.58 17.79 -5.70
C VAL A 50 3.23 18.40 -5.33
N ILE A 51 2.14 17.63 -5.38
CA ILE A 51 0.79 18.13 -5.11
C ILE A 51 0.56 18.51 -3.64
N ALA A 52 1.43 18.06 -2.74
CA ALA A 52 1.37 18.41 -1.33
C ALA A 52 2.13 19.71 -0.98
N ASN A 53 2.73 20.39 -1.97
CA ASN A 53 3.60 21.54 -1.74
C ASN A 53 3.15 22.82 -2.48
N ASP A 54 1.85 23.15 -2.46
CA ASP A 54 1.30 24.36 -3.09
C ASP A 54 1.95 25.64 -2.58
N VAL A 55 2.25 25.71 -1.28
CA VAL A 55 2.91 26.89 -0.68
C VAL A 55 4.30 27.10 -1.28
N LEU A 56 5.05 26.04 -1.52
CA LEU A 56 6.41 26.10 -2.03
C LEU A 56 6.44 26.32 -3.55
N LEU A 57 5.55 25.68 -4.29
CA LEU A 57 5.55 25.66 -5.76
C LEU A 57 4.72 26.79 -6.36
N ASP A 58 3.50 26.99 -5.84
CA ASP A 58 2.54 27.94 -6.40
C ASP A 58 2.35 29.20 -5.54
N LYS A 59 3.12 29.31 -4.45
CA LYS A 59 2.97 30.40 -3.45
C LYS A 59 1.56 30.48 -2.87
N GLY A 60 0.89 29.34 -2.76
CA GLY A 60 -0.42 29.18 -2.15
C GLY A 60 -0.42 29.63 -0.68
N ALA A 61 -1.59 29.96 -0.15
CA ALA A 61 -1.74 30.34 1.26
C ALA A 61 -1.60 29.12 2.21
N SER A 62 -1.88 27.92 1.72
CA SER A 62 -1.80 26.67 2.48
C SER A 62 -1.61 25.49 1.52
N ASN A 63 -1.04 24.40 2.03
CA ASN A 63 -0.96 23.14 1.28
C ASN A 63 -2.29 22.40 1.37
N ILE A 64 -2.95 22.19 0.24
CA ILE A 64 -4.28 21.58 0.15
C ILE A 64 -4.28 20.57 -0.98
N LEU A 65 -4.65 19.33 -0.68
CA LEU A 65 -5.00 18.37 -1.72
C LEU A 65 -6.36 18.76 -2.29
N SER A 66 -6.37 19.38 -3.46
CA SER A 66 -7.56 19.91 -4.12
C SER A 66 -8.37 18.80 -4.82
N THR A 67 -9.60 19.13 -5.22
CA THR A 67 -10.42 18.24 -6.06
C THR A 67 -9.74 17.93 -7.40
N THR A 68 -9.00 18.89 -7.97
CA THR A 68 -8.26 18.68 -9.22
C THR A 68 -7.14 17.66 -9.03
N ASP A 69 -6.41 17.74 -7.91
CA ASP A 69 -5.37 16.74 -7.58
C ASP A 69 -5.98 15.36 -7.41
N GLY A 70 -7.15 15.28 -6.76
CA GLY A 70 -7.89 14.03 -6.62
C GLY A 70 -8.26 13.39 -7.95
N ILE A 71 -8.78 14.18 -8.88
CA ILE A 71 -9.10 13.70 -10.23
C ILE A 71 -7.83 13.25 -10.96
N LEU A 72 -6.73 13.98 -10.84
CA LEU A 72 -5.44 13.63 -11.43
C LEU A 72 -4.94 12.28 -10.88
N LEU A 73 -4.99 12.09 -9.56
CA LEU A 73 -4.61 10.83 -8.93
C LEU A 73 -5.47 9.65 -9.41
N LEU A 74 -6.78 9.86 -9.58
CA LEU A 74 -7.68 8.85 -10.15
C LEU A 74 -7.37 8.53 -11.62
N CYS A 75 -6.93 9.50 -12.41
CA CYS A 75 -6.44 9.24 -13.77
C CYS A 75 -5.20 8.32 -13.75
N PHE A 76 -4.24 8.57 -12.85
CA PHE A 76 -3.10 7.66 -12.66
C PHE A 76 -3.53 6.27 -12.19
N PHE A 77 -4.55 6.19 -11.33
CA PHE A 77 -5.11 4.91 -10.91
C PHE A 77 -5.70 4.12 -12.09
N LEU A 78 -6.43 4.77 -12.99
CA LEU A 78 -6.97 4.12 -14.19
C LEU A 78 -5.85 3.62 -15.13
N ILE A 79 -4.76 4.38 -15.26
CA ILE A 79 -3.57 3.93 -16.01
C ILE A 79 -2.98 2.68 -15.36
N PHE A 80 -2.82 2.68 -14.04
CA PHE A 80 -2.34 1.52 -13.28
C PHE A 80 -3.24 0.30 -13.46
N LEU A 81 -4.56 0.47 -13.36
CA LEU A 81 -5.52 -0.62 -13.59
C LEU A 81 -5.43 -1.16 -15.02
N SER A 82 -5.41 -0.28 -16.02
CA SER A 82 -5.30 -0.68 -17.43
C SER A 82 -4.04 -1.51 -17.68
N TYR A 83 -2.92 -1.08 -17.10
CA TYR A 83 -1.66 -1.80 -17.16
C TYR A 83 -1.74 -3.18 -16.48
N THR A 84 -2.32 -3.25 -15.27
CA THR A 84 -2.48 -4.49 -14.51
C THR A 84 -3.37 -5.50 -15.27
N PHE A 85 -4.47 -5.02 -15.86
CA PHE A 85 -5.33 -5.85 -16.71
C PHE A 85 -4.62 -6.35 -17.97
N ALA A 86 -3.82 -5.51 -18.62
CA ALA A 86 -3.06 -5.90 -19.81
C ALA A 86 -2.09 -7.04 -19.50
N ILE A 87 -1.34 -6.97 -18.37
CA ILE A 87 -0.45 -8.04 -17.94
C ILE A 87 -1.23 -9.33 -17.63
N ALA A 88 -2.36 -9.23 -16.94
CA ALA A 88 -3.16 -10.39 -16.59
C ALA A 88 -3.71 -11.12 -17.83
N LEU A 89 -3.97 -10.39 -18.91
CA LEU A 89 -4.38 -10.98 -20.19
C LEU A 89 -3.21 -11.59 -20.95
N ASP A 90 -2.04 -10.93 -20.97
CA ASP A 90 -0.83 -11.46 -21.63
C ASP A 90 -0.28 -12.70 -20.91
N GLY A 91 -0.36 -12.74 -19.59
CA GLY A 91 0.07 -13.90 -18.78
C GLY A 91 -0.70 -15.17 -19.11
N LYS A 92 -1.97 -15.07 -19.53
CA LYS A 92 -2.76 -16.22 -19.99
C LYS A 92 -2.25 -16.83 -21.30
N SER A 93 -1.53 -16.08 -22.12
CA SER A 93 -0.99 -16.57 -23.39
C SER A 93 0.41 -17.19 -23.25
N GLN A 94 1.07 -17.05 -22.11
CA GLN A 94 2.40 -17.60 -21.84
C GLN A 94 2.41 -18.66 -20.73
N ALA A 95 1.24 -19.15 -20.31
CA ALA A 95 1.15 -20.26 -19.36
C ALA A 95 1.91 -21.48 -19.94
N THR A 96 3.10 -21.70 -19.42
CA THR A 96 3.92 -22.87 -19.75
C THR A 96 3.29 -24.10 -19.14
N ASP A 97 3.59 -25.29 -19.71
CA ASP A 97 3.00 -26.57 -19.32
C ASP A 97 3.14 -26.96 -17.83
N GLU A 98 3.94 -26.25 -17.06
CA GLU A 98 4.06 -26.41 -15.61
C GLU A 98 2.84 -25.90 -14.82
N GLU A 99 2.08 -24.92 -15.32
CA GLU A 99 0.85 -24.44 -14.67
C GLU A 99 -0.33 -25.43 -14.81
N ASN A 100 -0.27 -26.37 -15.74
CA ASN A 100 -1.32 -27.39 -15.94
C ASN A 100 -1.46 -28.40 -14.78
N ASN A 101 -0.52 -28.40 -13.82
CA ASN A 101 -0.57 -29.28 -12.64
C ASN A 101 -1.24 -28.63 -11.41
N ILE A 102 -1.64 -27.38 -11.48
CA ILE A 102 -2.38 -26.72 -10.39
C ILE A 102 -3.82 -27.22 -10.43
N LYS A 103 -4.25 -27.98 -9.41
CA LYS A 103 -5.65 -28.38 -9.24
C LYS A 103 -6.53 -27.14 -9.24
N GLN A 104 -7.23 -26.91 -10.35
CA GLN A 104 -8.17 -25.79 -10.45
C GLN A 104 -9.31 -26.01 -9.44
N MET A 105 -9.46 -25.05 -8.52
CA MET A 105 -10.61 -25.04 -7.62
C MET A 105 -11.85 -24.49 -8.34
N PRO A 106 -13.05 -25.01 -8.01
CA PRO A 106 -14.29 -24.40 -8.47
C PRO A 106 -14.34 -22.91 -8.10
N MET A 107 -14.78 -22.07 -9.03
CA MET A 107 -14.82 -20.61 -8.85
C MET A 107 -15.50 -20.18 -7.54
N LEU A 108 -16.63 -20.82 -7.18
CA LEU A 108 -17.33 -20.56 -5.94
C LEU A 108 -16.47 -20.80 -4.70
N LYS A 109 -15.69 -21.90 -4.67
CA LYS A 109 -14.76 -22.15 -3.55
C LYS A 109 -13.66 -21.10 -3.49
N SER A 110 -13.09 -20.70 -4.62
CA SER A 110 -12.06 -19.66 -4.67
C SER A 110 -12.59 -18.31 -4.12
N VAL A 111 -13.79 -17.93 -4.52
CA VAL A 111 -14.44 -16.70 -4.03
C VAL A 111 -14.69 -16.78 -2.52
N LEU A 112 -15.20 -17.91 -2.02
CA LEU A 112 -15.45 -18.11 -0.59
C LEU A 112 -14.14 -18.07 0.23
N PHE A 113 -13.05 -18.65 -0.27
CA PHE A 113 -11.76 -18.59 0.40
C PHE A 113 -11.17 -17.16 0.39
N ILE A 114 -11.35 -16.41 -0.71
CA ILE A 114 -10.91 -15.00 -0.78
C ILE A 114 -11.68 -14.15 0.24
N ILE A 115 -13.02 -14.23 0.22
CA ILE A 115 -13.85 -13.45 1.15
C ILE A 115 -13.58 -13.86 2.59
N GLY A 116 -13.54 -15.16 2.89
CA GLY A 116 -13.26 -15.68 4.23
C GLY A 116 -11.86 -15.28 4.71
N GLY A 117 -10.85 -15.33 3.84
CA GLY A 117 -9.49 -14.90 4.14
C GLY A 117 -9.39 -13.39 4.42
N LEU A 118 -10.05 -12.56 3.60
CA LEU A 118 -10.11 -11.11 3.83
C LEU A 118 -10.83 -10.77 5.14
N CYS A 119 -11.98 -11.37 5.40
CA CYS A 119 -12.66 -11.21 6.68
C CYS A 119 -11.75 -11.63 7.86
N GLY A 120 -11.11 -12.78 7.74
CA GLY A 120 -10.18 -13.28 8.77
C GLY A 120 -9.01 -12.33 9.02
N LEU A 121 -8.41 -11.76 7.97
CA LEU A 121 -7.32 -10.78 8.08
C LEU A 121 -7.79 -9.47 8.74
N VAL A 122 -8.95 -8.95 8.34
CA VAL A 122 -9.50 -7.71 8.91
C VAL A 122 -9.86 -7.91 10.38
N TYR A 123 -10.65 -8.95 10.72
CA TYR A 123 -11.02 -9.21 12.11
C TYR A 123 -9.82 -9.59 12.99
N GLY A 124 -8.93 -10.43 12.49
CA GLY A 124 -7.71 -10.82 13.19
C GLY A 124 -6.80 -9.62 13.45
N GLY A 125 -6.62 -8.75 12.44
CA GLY A 125 -5.88 -7.51 12.58
C GLY A 125 -6.49 -6.56 13.62
N GLN A 126 -7.81 -6.37 13.62
CA GLN A 126 -8.50 -5.55 14.62
C GLN A 126 -8.33 -6.11 16.04
N LEU A 127 -8.54 -7.41 16.23
CA LEU A 127 -8.35 -8.05 17.54
C LEU A 127 -6.91 -7.90 18.05
N PHE A 128 -5.92 -8.03 17.16
CA PHE A 128 -4.52 -7.84 17.51
C PHE A 128 -4.25 -6.38 17.94
N VAL A 129 -4.74 -5.42 17.19
CA VAL A 129 -4.57 -3.98 17.48
C VAL A 129 -5.25 -3.62 18.80
N ASP A 130 -6.50 -4.05 19.01
CA ASP A 130 -7.24 -3.78 20.24
C ASP A 130 -6.52 -4.40 21.45
N GLY A 131 -5.99 -5.62 21.31
CA GLY A 131 -5.18 -6.27 22.34
C GLY A 131 -3.90 -5.48 22.64
N ALA A 132 -3.18 -5.05 21.60
CA ALA A 132 -1.96 -4.26 21.75
C ALA A 132 -2.23 -2.88 22.40
N ILE A 133 -3.32 -2.22 22.02
CA ILE A 133 -3.77 -0.95 22.63
C ILE A 133 -4.07 -1.14 24.13
N ASN A 134 -4.80 -2.19 24.50
CA ASN A 134 -5.12 -2.45 25.89
C ASN A 134 -3.87 -2.72 26.74
N ILE A 135 -2.90 -3.46 26.22
CA ILE A 135 -1.61 -3.68 26.86
C ILE A 135 -0.83 -2.36 26.99
N ALA A 136 -0.73 -1.58 25.94
CA ALA A 136 -0.03 -0.30 25.94
C ALA A 136 -0.62 0.68 26.97
N ARG A 137 -1.97 0.75 27.06
CA ARG A 137 -2.67 1.54 28.09
C ARG A 137 -2.35 1.05 29.50
N SER A 138 -2.31 -0.25 29.73
CA SER A 138 -1.98 -0.81 31.05
C SER A 138 -0.54 -0.51 31.47
N LEU A 139 0.35 -0.30 30.50
CA LEU A 139 1.74 0.13 30.68
C LEU A 139 1.91 1.65 30.80
N GLY A 140 0.83 2.42 30.75
CA GLY A 140 0.86 3.89 30.89
C GLY A 140 1.30 4.64 29.64
N VAL A 141 1.27 4.00 28.46
CA VAL A 141 1.58 4.68 27.18
C VAL A 141 0.47 5.68 26.86
N SER A 142 0.86 6.88 26.43
CA SER A 142 -0.11 7.94 26.12
C SER A 142 -0.95 7.59 24.88
N GLU A 143 -2.22 8.04 24.87
CA GLU A 143 -3.15 7.81 23.75
C GLU A 143 -2.62 8.39 22.42
N SER A 144 -1.83 9.45 22.46
CA SER A 144 -1.21 10.03 21.27
C SER A 144 -0.18 9.08 20.66
N VAL A 145 0.66 8.44 21.47
CA VAL A 145 1.64 7.46 21.01
C VAL A 145 0.94 6.20 20.49
N ILE A 146 -0.09 5.74 21.19
CA ILE A 146 -0.91 4.60 20.75
C ILE A 146 -1.53 4.87 19.38
N GLY A 147 -2.17 6.05 19.19
CA GLY A 147 -2.79 6.41 17.93
C GLY A 147 -1.80 6.55 16.78
N LEU A 148 -0.63 7.15 17.03
CA LEU A 148 0.40 7.35 16.00
C LEU A 148 1.14 6.07 15.61
N THR A 149 1.22 5.09 16.52
CA THR A 149 1.98 3.85 16.28
C THR A 149 1.07 2.66 16.05
N LEU A 150 0.35 2.20 17.07
CA LEU A 150 -0.41 0.94 17.01
C LEU A 150 -1.58 1.00 16.04
N VAL A 151 -2.31 2.12 15.98
CA VAL A 151 -3.42 2.26 15.04
C VAL A 151 -2.90 2.37 13.60
N ALA A 152 -1.83 3.14 13.36
CA ALA A 152 -1.22 3.26 12.04
C ALA A 152 -0.63 1.91 11.55
N LEU A 153 0.04 1.17 12.44
CA LEU A 153 0.55 -0.17 12.13
C LEU A 153 -0.59 -1.16 11.84
N GLY A 154 -1.69 -1.04 12.58
CA GLY A 154 -2.83 -1.94 12.48
C GLY A 154 -3.47 -1.98 11.10
N THR A 155 -3.50 -0.86 10.40
CA THR A 155 -4.02 -0.79 9.02
C THR A 155 -3.17 -1.53 8.01
N SER A 156 -1.88 -1.75 8.30
CA SER A 156 -0.93 -2.47 7.42
C SER A 156 -0.63 -3.90 7.88
N LEU A 157 -1.28 -4.39 8.94
CA LEU A 157 -1.12 -5.79 9.39
C LEU A 157 -1.62 -6.82 8.37
N PRO A 158 -2.74 -6.62 7.67
CA PRO A 158 -3.15 -7.52 6.60
C PRO A 158 -2.10 -7.66 5.50
N GLU A 159 -1.48 -6.56 5.09
CA GLU A 159 -0.41 -6.55 4.09
C GLU A 159 0.83 -7.28 4.58
N LEU A 160 1.22 -7.07 5.84
CA LEU A 160 2.34 -7.77 6.46
C LEU A 160 2.09 -9.28 6.51
N ALA A 161 0.92 -9.71 6.98
CA ALA A 161 0.57 -11.11 7.07
C ALA A 161 0.55 -11.77 5.68
N THR A 162 -0.07 -11.12 4.69
CA THR A 162 -0.14 -11.61 3.31
C THR A 162 1.25 -11.75 2.70
N SER A 163 2.11 -10.74 2.86
CA SER A 163 3.46 -10.74 2.29
C SER A 163 4.35 -11.80 2.94
N ILE A 164 4.30 -11.97 4.26
CA ILE A 164 5.06 -13.01 4.96
C ILE A 164 4.57 -14.41 4.53
N VAL A 165 3.26 -14.64 4.48
CA VAL A 165 2.71 -15.94 4.05
C VAL A 165 3.07 -16.25 2.60
N ALA A 166 3.03 -15.26 1.72
CA ALA A 166 3.45 -15.41 0.32
C ALA A 166 4.94 -15.81 0.23
N ALA A 167 5.80 -15.14 1.01
CA ALA A 167 7.23 -15.46 1.07
C ALA A 167 7.48 -16.88 1.60
N LEU A 168 6.81 -17.29 2.68
CA LEU A 168 6.89 -18.65 3.22
C LEU A 168 6.42 -19.72 2.21
N LYS A 169 5.45 -19.38 1.38
CA LYS A 169 4.96 -20.25 0.28
C LYS A 169 5.84 -20.20 -0.97
N LYS A 170 7.01 -19.55 -0.91
CA LYS A 170 7.94 -19.40 -2.04
C LYS A 170 7.35 -18.63 -3.23
N ASN A 171 6.45 -17.70 -2.98
CA ASN A 171 5.84 -16.81 -3.97
C ASN A 171 6.25 -15.33 -3.69
N PRO A 172 7.53 -14.97 -3.84
CA PRO A 172 8.02 -13.63 -3.50
C PRO A 172 7.40 -12.53 -4.39
N GLU A 173 6.98 -12.87 -5.61
CA GLU A 173 6.31 -11.94 -6.52
C GLU A 173 4.99 -11.43 -5.93
N ILE A 174 4.21 -12.31 -5.29
CA ILE A 174 2.96 -11.93 -4.63
C ILE A 174 3.26 -10.97 -3.45
N ALA A 175 4.33 -11.23 -2.70
CA ALA A 175 4.70 -10.38 -1.57
C ALA A 175 5.07 -8.95 -2.02
N ILE A 176 5.91 -8.82 -3.05
CA ILE A 176 6.31 -7.52 -3.61
C ILE A 176 5.12 -6.84 -4.29
N GLY A 177 4.36 -7.57 -5.11
CA GLY A 177 3.17 -7.04 -5.77
C GLY A 177 2.13 -6.51 -4.77
N ASN A 178 1.95 -7.20 -3.63
CA ASN A 178 1.08 -6.75 -2.55
C ASN A 178 1.54 -5.41 -1.97
N VAL A 179 2.83 -5.25 -1.67
CA VAL A 179 3.39 -4.00 -1.12
C VAL A 179 3.27 -2.85 -2.12
N ILE A 180 3.74 -3.04 -3.36
CA ILE A 180 3.69 -2.00 -4.39
C ILE A 180 2.24 -1.65 -4.73
N GLY A 181 1.39 -2.67 -4.90
CA GLY A 181 -0.03 -2.48 -5.17
C GLY A 181 -0.74 -1.68 -4.08
N SER A 182 -0.48 -1.99 -2.80
CA SER A 182 -1.03 -1.23 -1.67
C SER A 182 -0.53 0.21 -1.65
N CYS A 183 0.75 0.46 -1.93
CA CYS A 183 1.30 1.82 -2.01
C CYS A 183 0.62 2.65 -3.12
N LEU A 184 0.47 2.07 -4.31
CA LEU A 184 -0.19 2.73 -5.44
C LEU A 184 -1.68 2.96 -5.17
N PHE A 185 -2.37 1.96 -4.60
CA PHE A 185 -3.77 2.06 -4.23
C PHE A 185 -4.01 3.16 -3.18
N ASN A 186 -3.16 3.23 -2.17
CA ASN A 186 -3.23 4.25 -1.13
C ASN A 186 -3.10 5.67 -1.69
N VAL A 187 -2.11 5.92 -2.55
CA VAL A 187 -1.90 7.25 -3.13
C VAL A 187 -2.93 7.55 -4.21
N PHE A 188 -3.06 6.69 -5.21
CA PHE A 188 -3.86 7.02 -6.39
C PHE A 188 -5.36 6.87 -6.17
N PHE A 189 -5.79 5.85 -5.43
CA PHE A 189 -7.21 5.60 -5.22
C PHE A 189 -7.73 6.23 -3.93
N ILE A 190 -7.12 5.93 -2.79
CA ILE A 190 -7.65 6.42 -1.50
C ILE A 190 -7.55 7.94 -1.42
N LEU A 191 -6.36 8.53 -1.64
CA LEU A 191 -6.24 10.00 -1.65
C LEU A 191 -6.98 10.61 -2.84
N GLY A 192 -6.95 9.95 -4.00
CA GLY A 192 -7.68 10.38 -5.18
C GLY A 192 -9.18 10.52 -4.93
N CYS A 193 -9.84 9.48 -4.42
CA CYS A 193 -11.25 9.53 -4.08
C CYS A 193 -11.55 10.53 -2.96
N SER A 194 -10.73 10.53 -1.91
CA SER A 194 -10.96 11.40 -0.76
C SER A 194 -10.89 12.88 -1.14
N SER A 195 -9.86 13.29 -1.90
CA SER A 195 -9.69 14.69 -2.32
C SER A 195 -10.62 15.10 -3.44
N ALA A 196 -11.01 14.18 -4.34
CA ALA A 196 -12.01 14.44 -5.35
C ALA A 196 -13.40 14.75 -4.76
N ILE A 197 -13.75 14.11 -3.64
CA ILE A 197 -15.02 14.34 -2.92
C ILE A 197 -14.92 15.60 -2.06
N THR A 198 -13.83 15.76 -1.32
CA THR A 198 -13.65 16.90 -0.39
C THR A 198 -12.17 17.28 -0.34
N PRO A 199 -11.82 18.53 -0.69
CA PRO A 199 -10.46 19.02 -0.55
C PRO A 199 -9.93 18.83 0.87
N MET A 200 -8.68 18.41 1.01
CA MET A 200 -8.08 18.08 2.29
C MET A 200 -6.87 18.97 2.59
N ASN A 201 -6.91 19.64 3.76
CA ASN A 201 -5.72 20.34 4.24
C ASN A 201 -4.63 19.34 4.65
N ILE A 202 -3.40 19.62 4.25
CA ILE A 202 -2.22 18.85 4.61
C ILE A 202 -1.73 19.33 5.96
N LEU A 203 -2.26 18.69 7.01
CA LEU A 203 -1.91 19.01 8.40
C LEU A 203 -1.18 17.82 9.03
N GLY A 204 -0.10 18.12 9.76
CA GLY A 204 0.65 17.10 10.51
C GLY A 204 1.60 16.24 9.68
N ILE A 205 1.78 16.56 8.40
CA ILE A 205 2.79 15.94 7.53
C ILE A 205 3.78 17.02 7.15
N THR A 206 5.05 16.68 7.25
CA THR A 206 6.15 17.56 6.88
C THR A 206 6.74 17.15 5.54
N ASN A 207 7.47 18.08 4.90
CA ASN A 207 8.25 17.72 3.70
C ASN A 207 9.30 16.63 3.96
N ILE A 208 9.73 16.48 5.22
CA ILE A 208 10.64 15.40 5.61
C ILE A 208 9.94 14.04 5.45
N ASP A 209 8.69 13.90 5.88
CA ASP A 209 7.93 12.66 5.77
C ASP A 209 7.74 12.27 4.30
N LEU A 210 7.42 13.25 3.44
CA LEU A 210 7.27 13.02 2.00
C LEU A 210 8.62 12.66 1.33
N LEU A 211 9.72 13.30 1.73
CA LEU A 211 11.05 12.96 1.23
C LEU A 211 11.49 11.57 1.71
N VAL A 212 11.16 11.19 2.94
CA VAL A 212 11.40 9.83 3.44
C VAL A 212 10.62 8.81 2.62
N LEU A 213 9.35 9.10 2.27
CA LEU A 213 8.56 8.25 1.41
C LEU A 213 9.18 8.09 0.02
N VAL A 214 9.61 9.19 -0.61
CA VAL A 214 10.31 9.14 -1.92
C VAL A 214 11.62 8.35 -1.80
N GLY A 215 12.43 8.63 -0.76
CA GLY A 215 13.68 7.91 -0.51
C GLY A 215 13.46 6.41 -0.30
N ALA A 216 12.45 6.04 0.48
CA ALA A 216 12.07 4.64 0.67
C ALA A 216 11.65 3.96 -0.65
N SER A 217 10.93 4.68 -1.52
CA SER A 217 10.48 4.14 -2.82
C SER A 217 11.62 3.88 -3.80
N ILE A 218 12.76 4.55 -3.63
CA ILE A 218 13.94 4.39 -4.49
C ILE A 218 14.85 3.24 -4.00
N LEU A 219 14.78 2.91 -2.72
CA LEU A 219 15.63 1.93 -2.05
C LEU A 219 15.24 0.50 -2.43
#